data_ada3193e93abe707c314b3d74c904931
#
_entry.id   ada3193e93abe707c314b3d74c904931
#
_cell.length_a   1.000
_cell.length_b   1.000
_cell.length_c   1.000
_cell.angle_alpha   90.00
_cell.angle_beta   90.00
_cell.angle_gamma   90.00
#
_symmetry.space_group_name_H-M   'P 1'
#
loop_
_entity.id
_entity.type
_entity.pdbx_description
1 polymer ?
#
loop_
_entity_poly.entity_id
_entity_poly.type
_entity_poly.pdbx_seq_one_letter_code
_entity_poly.pdbx_strand_id
1 'polypeptide(L)'
;KDGQLWGHPLYDWDYLKKTRYNFWIKRLKWNNEIFDILRIDHFRAFDTYWSVPYGSKTAREGKWIEGPSYHFLDSVYKQLPELNMIVEELRPEVHELRDHYHLLGMKVMQFSFGENERKVKYKIPKQSVVYTGTHDNAPLKQWYDELEDKEFIKEVMISLGYKGEDVIQDILSYAFDCDALIAMLPVQDLLGYGKEARVNLPGTVGSYN
;
A
#
# COMPACT_ATOMS: atom_id res chain seq x y z
N LYS A 1 19.99 -2.16 5.27
CA LYS A 1 21.11 -1.23 5.00
C LYS A 1 21.53 -1.22 3.53
N ASP A 2 21.27 -2.28 2.77
CA ASP A 2 21.69 -2.44 1.37
C ASP A 2 20.59 -2.11 0.36
N GLY A 3 19.42 -1.68 0.82
CA GLY A 3 18.24 -1.44 0.02
C GLY A 3 17.56 -2.75 -0.45
N GLN A 4 16.57 -2.59 -1.34
CA GLN A 4 15.85 -3.72 -1.94
C GLN A 4 16.20 -3.80 -3.41
N LEU A 5 16.52 -5.00 -3.90
CA LEU A 5 16.85 -5.30 -5.29
C LEU A 5 15.98 -6.47 -5.76
N TRP A 6 14.86 -6.13 -6.35
CA TRP A 6 13.85 -7.12 -6.80
C TRP A 6 14.10 -7.67 -8.19
N GLY A 7 15.08 -7.09 -8.94
CA GLY A 7 15.37 -7.51 -10.31
C GLY A 7 14.28 -7.18 -11.33
N HIS A 8 13.37 -6.28 -11.03
CA HIS A 8 12.31 -5.88 -11.95
C HIS A 8 12.89 -5.01 -13.08
N PRO A 9 12.48 -5.23 -14.34
CA PRO A 9 12.82 -4.35 -15.44
C PRO A 9 12.13 -2.99 -15.27
N LEU A 10 12.80 -1.94 -15.77
CA LEU A 10 12.26 -0.59 -15.77
C LEU A 10 11.56 -0.30 -17.10
N TYR A 11 10.56 0.55 -17.07
CA TYR A 11 9.90 1.06 -18.27
C TYR A 11 10.76 2.12 -18.94
N ASP A 12 10.81 2.09 -20.26
CA ASP A 12 11.31 3.21 -21.10
C ASP A 12 10.21 4.29 -21.18
N TRP A 13 10.23 5.21 -20.20
CA TRP A 13 9.22 6.26 -20.10
C TRP A 13 9.28 7.24 -21.28
N ASP A 14 10.44 7.46 -21.89
CA ASP A 14 10.58 8.32 -23.09
C ASP A 14 9.89 7.69 -24.29
N TYR A 15 10.06 6.41 -24.50
CA TYR A 15 9.35 5.66 -25.54
C TYR A 15 7.83 5.65 -25.27
N LEU A 16 7.44 5.38 -24.05
CA LEU A 16 6.02 5.37 -23.66
C LEU A 16 5.37 6.74 -23.87
N LYS A 17 6.06 7.83 -23.55
CA LYS A 17 5.60 9.19 -23.80
C LYS A 17 5.42 9.47 -25.30
N LYS A 18 6.40 9.08 -26.13
CA LYS A 18 6.32 9.21 -27.62
C LYS A 18 5.12 8.45 -28.20
N THR A 19 4.78 7.30 -27.62
CA THR A 19 3.62 6.49 -28.01
C THR A 19 2.34 6.87 -27.27
N ARG A 20 2.31 8.04 -26.59
CA ARG A 20 1.18 8.57 -25.81
C ARG A 20 0.70 7.58 -24.75
N TYR A 21 1.60 6.84 -24.13
CA TYR A 21 1.33 5.82 -23.12
C TYR A 21 0.33 4.73 -23.53
N ASN A 22 0.23 4.46 -24.82
CA ASN A 22 -0.76 3.54 -25.38
C ASN A 22 -0.75 2.15 -24.70
N PHE A 23 0.43 1.64 -24.35
CA PHE A 23 0.56 0.38 -23.60
C PHE A 23 -0.19 0.42 -22.27
N TRP A 24 0.08 1.46 -21.46
CA TRP A 24 -0.54 1.62 -20.14
C TRP A 24 -2.04 1.90 -20.24
N ILE A 25 -2.45 2.77 -21.17
CA ILE A 25 -3.85 3.12 -21.35
C ILE A 25 -4.68 1.91 -21.78
N LYS A 26 -4.18 1.09 -22.70
CA LYS A 26 -4.85 -0.16 -23.07
C LYS A 26 -4.96 -1.14 -21.89
N ARG A 27 -3.89 -1.27 -21.09
CA ARG A 27 -3.86 -2.12 -19.92
C ARG A 27 -4.87 -1.65 -18.87
N LEU A 28 -4.88 -0.37 -18.56
CA LEU A 28 -5.83 0.21 -17.60
C LEU A 28 -7.27 0.10 -18.09
N LYS A 29 -7.52 0.42 -19.37
CA LYS A 29 -8.84 0.28 -19.98
C LYS A 29 -9.36 -1.15 -19.87
N TRP A 30 -8.57 -2.13 -20.26
CA TRP A 30 -8.94 -3.55 -20.18
C TRP A 30 -9.30 -3.97 -18.75
N ASN A 31 -8.47 -3.57 -17.77
CA ASN A 31 -8.77 -3.88 -16.37
C ASN A 31 -10.02 -3.16 -15.88
N ASN A 32 -10.26 -1.92 -16.30
CA ASN A 32 -11.45 -1.16 -15.93
C ASN A 32 -12.77 -1.72 -16.51
N GLU A 33 -12.69 -2.52 -17.57
CA GLU A 33 -13.84 -3.28 -18.10
C GLU A 33 -14.23 -4.49 -17.21
N ILE A 34 -13.29 -4.94 -16.34
CA ILE A 34 -13.47 -6.13 -15.50
C ILE A 34 -13.69 -5.74 -14.03
N PHE A 35 -13.05 -4.68 -13.57
CA PHE A 35 -13.01 -4.27 -12.16
C PHE A 35 -13.48 -2.82 -12.01
N ASP A 36 -14.27 -2.55 -10.96
CA ASP A 36 -14.78 -1.21 -10.65
C ASP A 36 -13.70 -0.25 -10.10
N ILE A 37 -12.69 -0.81 -9.42
CA ILE A 37 -11.57 -0.06 -8.84
C ILE A 37 -10.28 -0.84 -9.10
N LEU A 38 -9.24 -0.17 -9.60
CA LEU A 38 -7.93 -0.78 -9.84
C LEU A 38 -6.95 -0.41 -8.73
N ARG A 39 -6.20 -1.41 -8.22
CA ARG A 39 -5.08 -1.13 -7.33
C ARG A 39 -3.78 -0.99 -8.14
N ILE A 40 -3.10 0.13 -7.96
CA ILE A 40 -1.77 0.39 -8.49
C ILE A 40 -0.75 0.16 -7.39
N ASP A 41 0.06 -0.86 -7.58
CA ASP A 41 1.17 -1.20 -6.71
C ASP A 41 2.37 -0.27 -6.95
N HIS A 42 3.10 0.05 -5.87
CA HIS A 42 4.28 0.92 -5.92
C HIS A 42 4.05 2.23 -6.69
N PHE A 43 2.94 2.92 -6.37
CA PHE A 43 2.54 4.16 -7.05
C PHE A 43 3.63 5.24 -7.07
N ARG A 44 4.51 5.24 -6.06
CA ARG A 44 5.66 6.11 -6.00
C ARG A 44 6.50 6.09 -7.28
N ALA A 45 6.58 4.95 -7.98
CA ALA A 45 7.37 4.84 -9.19
C ALA A 45 6.91 5.75 -10.34
N PHE A 46 5.69 6.29 -10.27
CA PHE A 46 5.25 7.31 -11.22
C PHE A 46 5.81 8.70 -10.89
N ASP A 47 6.18 8.96 -9.65
CA ASP A 47 6.86 10.19 -9.25
C ASP A 47 8.38 10.04 -9.33
N THR A 48 8.95 9.17 -8.50
CA THR A 48 10.38 8.84 -8.49
C THR A 48 10.59 7.36 -8.19
N TYR A 49 11.62 6.76 -8.77
CA TYR A 49 11.98 5.38 -8.51
C TYR A 49 13.49 5.18 -8.41
N TRP A 50 13.89 4.15 -7.67
CA TRP A 50 15.27 3.78 -7.50
C TRP A 50 15.72 2.85 -8.62
N SER A 51 16.61 3.32 -9.48
CA SER A 51 17.15 2.56 -10.60
C SER A 51 18.51 1.99 -10.27
N VAL A 52 18.63 0.68 -10.35
CA VAL A 52 19.87 -0.04 -10.10
C VAL A 52 20.42 -0.59 -11.42
N PRO A 53 21.72 -0.40 -11.74
CA PRO A 53 22.30 -0.96 -12.97
C PRO A 53 22.16 -2.48 -13.02
N TYR A 54 21.89 -3.00 -14.23
CA TYR A 54 21.79 -4.44 -14.42
C TYR A 54 23.11 -5.14 -14.04
N GLY A 55 23.00 -6.23 -13.28
CA GLY A 55 24.16 -6.98 -12.79
C GLY A 55 24.73 -6.51 -11.45
N SER A 56 24.24 -5.41 -10.88
CA SER A 56 24.63 -4.98 -9.52
C SER A 56 24.25 -6.05 -8.50
N LYS A 57 25.10 -6.22 -7.48
CA LYS A 57 24.87 -7.21 -6.40
C LYS A 57 24.00 -6.66 -5.27
N THR A 58 23.91 -5.35 -5.14
CA THR A 58 23.14 -4.67 -4.10
C THR A 58 22.43 -3.45 -4.67
N ALA A 59 21.41 -2.96 -3.96
CA ALA A 59 20.72 -1.74 -4.36
C ALA A 59 21.52 -0.45 -4.11
N ARG A 60 22.68 -0.52 -3.48
CA ARG A 60 23.52 0.68 -3.15
C ARG A 60 24.04 1.41 -4.37
N GLU A 61 24.22 0.70 -5.49
CA GLU A 61 24.77 1.26 -6.73
C GLU A 61 23.75 2.03 -7.56
N GLY A 62 22.53 2.14 -7.05
CA GLY A 62 21.44 2.80 -7.74
C GLY A 62 21.42 4.31 -7.63
N LYS A 63 20.46 4.93 -8.30
CA LYS A 63 20.14 6.35 -8.22
C LYS A 63 18.65 6.60 -8.36
N TRP A 64 18.17 7.72 -7.81
CA TRP A 64 16.81 8.17 -8.04
C TRP A 64 16.63 8.67 -9.46
N ILE A 65 15.54 8.26 -10.10
CA ILE A 65 15.12 8.68 -11.45
C ILE A 65 13.71 9.24 -11.31
N GLU A 66 13.44 10.35 -12.00
CA GLU A 66 12.10 10.91 -12.12
C GLU A 66 11.22 10.00 -12.98
N GLY A 67 10.01 9.76 -12.50
CA GLY A 67 8.96 9.04 -13.20
C GLY A 67 8.18 9.96 -14.16
N PRO A 68 7.16 9.44 -14.84
CA PRO A 68 6.37 10.20 -15.80
C PRO A 68 5.34 11.15 -15.15
N SER A 69 5.11 11.03 -13.86
CA SER A 69 4.32 11.90 -12.98
C SER A 69 3.00 12.39 -13.59
N TYR A 70 2.71 13.68 -13.45
CA TYR A 70 1.50 14.31 -13.99
C TYR A 70 1.27 14.06 -15.46
N HIS A 71 2.32 14.08 -16.27
CA HIS A 71 2.18 13.89 -17.73
C HIS A 71 1.58 12.53 -18.10
N PHE A 72 1.88 11.49 -17.33
CA PHE A 72 1.28 10.17 -17.50
C PHE A 72 -0.18 10.16 -17.06
N LEU A 73 -0.46 10.61 -15.84
CA LEU A 73 -1.80 10.59 -15.27
C LEU A 73 -2.78 11.50 -16.01
N ASP A 74 -2.33 12.68 -16.49
CA ASP A 74 -3.13 13.53 -17.39
C ASP A 74 -3.53 12.78 -18.67
N SER A 75 -2.57 12.02 -19.24
CA SER A 75 -2.84 11.23 -20.43
C SER A 75 -3.82 10.08 -20.17
N VAL A 76 -3.75 9.48 -18.98
CA VAL A 76 -4.68 8.43 -18.54
C VAL A 76 -6.08 9.01 -18.35
N TYR A 77 -6.23 10.06 -17.53
CA TYR A 77 -7.56 10.60 -17.20
C TYR A 77 -8.22 11.33 -18.37
N LYS A 78 -7.43 11.82 -19.33
CA LYS A 78 -7.99 12.31 -20.59
C LYS A 78 -8.73 11.23 -21.38
N GLN A 79 -8.32 9.97 -21.28
CA GLN A 79 -8.88 8.87 -22.04
C GLN A 79 -9.80 7.97 -21.20
N LEU A 80 -9.60 7.95 -19.90
CA LEU A 80 -10.34 7.14 -18.93
C LEU A 80 -10.79 8.03 -17.76
N PRO A 81 -11.70 8.99 -17.99
CA PRO A 81 -12.07 9.98 -16.96
C PRO A 81 -12.77 9.36 -15.73
N GLU A 82 -13.42 8.21 -15.89
CA GLU A 82 -14.12 7.50 -14.82
C GLU A 82 -13.29 6.43 -14.12
N LEU A 83 -11.98 6.37 -14.41
CA LEU A 83 -11.10 5.37 -13.82
C LEU A 83 -10.91 5.63 -12.33
N ASN A 84 -11.32 4.67 -11.51
CA ASN A 84 -11.11 4.69 -10.06
C ASN A 84 -9.86 3.89 -9.70
N MET A 85 -8.96 4.48 -8.90
CA MET A 85 -7.74 3.83 -8.48
C MET A 85 -7.52 3.91 -6.97
N ILE A 86 -7.08 2.79 -6.41
CA ILE A 86 -6.43 2.71 -5.11
C ILE A 86 -4.93 2.68 -5.38
N VAL A 87 -4.16 3.50 -4.69
CA VAL A 87 -2.72 3.59 -4.90
C VAL A 87 -1.96 3.16 -3.66
N GLU A 88 -1.03 2.23 -3.86
CA GLU A 88 -0.10 1.83 -2.82
C GLU A 88 0.97 2.90 -2.69
N GLU A 89 0.83 3.71 -1.63
CA GLU A 89 1.73 4.82 -1.32
C GLU A 89 2.10 4.75 0.18
N LEU A 90 3.30 4.32 0.46
CA LEU A 90 3.78 4.18 1.83
C LEU A 90 4.61 5.37 2.31
N ARG A 91 4.74 6.43 1.49
CA ARG A 91 5.58 7.58 1.79
C ARG A 91 4.93 8.91 1.42
N PRO A 92 5.17 9.97 2.23
CA PRO A 92 4.56 11.29 2.04
C PRO A 92 4.89 11.96 0.71
N GLU A 93 6.04 11.64 0.10
CA GLU A 93 6.56 12.34 -1.09
C GLU A 93 5.63 12.27 -2.30
N VAL A 94 4.75 11.26 -2.36
CA VAL A 94 3.80 11.08 -3.46
C VAL A 94 2.37 11.53 -3.14
N HIS A 95 2.15 12.06 -1.93
CA HIS A 95 0.81 12.50 -1.52
C HIS A 95 0.28 13.61 -2.41
N GLU A 96 1.14 14.55 -2.85
CA GLU A 96 0.72 15.64 -3.72
C GLU A 96 0.18 15.11 -5.06
N LEU A 97 0.90 14.17 -5.69
CA LEU A 97 0.46 13.53 -6.93
C LEU A 97 -0.85 12.75 -6.76
N ARG A 98 -0.96 11.97 -5.67
CA ARG A 98 -2.19 11.23 -5.32
C ARG A 98 -3.37 12.18 -5.14
N ASP A 99 -3.19 13.22 -4.33
CA ASP A 99 -4.26 14.15 -3.93
C ASP A 99 -4.73 15.01 -5.10
N HIS A 100 -3.83 15.36 -6.03
CA HIS A 100 -4.17 16.09 -7.25
C HIS A 100 -5.22 15.36 -8.11
N TYR A 101 -5.12 14.02 -8.18
CA TYR A 101 -6.08 13.20 -8.94
C TYR A 101 -7.17 12.57 -8.06
N HIS A 102 -7.25 12.97 -6.79
CA HIS A 102 -8.24 12.46 -5.82
C HIS A 102 -8.22 10.91 -5.68
N LEU A 103 -7.03 10.30 -5.79
CA LEU A 103 -6.87 8.85 -5.69
C LEU A 103 -7.03 8.38 -4.25
N LEU A 104 -7.52 7.14 -4.08
CA LEU A 104 -7.63 6.53 -2.77
C LEU A 104 -6.25 6.02 -2.32
N GLY A 105 -5.74 6.57 -1.23
CA GLY A 105 -4.51 6.07 -0.60
C GLY A 105 -4.77 4.82 0.23
N MET A 106 -3.78 3.93 0.34
CA MET A 106 -3.85 2.76 1.24
C MET A 106 -3.36 3.14 2.63
N LYS A 107 -4.07 2.67 3.66
CA LYS A 107 -3.66 2.77 5.07
C LYS A 107 -3.65 1.38 5.70
N VAL A 108 -2.44 0.86 5.92
CA VAL A 108 -2.23 -0.45 6.54
C VAL A 108 -2.00 -0.25 8.03
N MET A 109 -2.92 -0.74 8.85
CA MET A 109 -2.91 -0.51 10.31
C MET A 109 -1.64 -1.04 10.98
N GLN A 110 -1.14 -2.21 10.57
CA GLN A 110 0.10 -2.75 11.11
C GLN A 110 1.30 -1.80 10.96
N PHE A 111 1.32 -0.95 9.93
CA PHE A 111 2.37 0.06 9.74
C PHE A 111 2.10 1.35 10.52
N SER A 112 0.83 1.64 10.79
CA SER A 112 0.43 2.83 11.53
C SER A 112 0.76 2.78 13.02
N PHE A 113 1.02 1.60 13.56
CA PHE A 113 1.36 1.37 14.97
C PHE A 113 2.88 1.27 15.23
N GLY A 114 3.72 1.79 14.32
CA GLY A 114 5.17 1.80 14.51
C GLY A 114 5.67 2.81 15.55
N GLU A 115 6.90 2.65 16.03
CA GLU A 115 7.50 3.53 17.06
C GLU A 115 7.52 5.01 16.68
N ASN A 116 7.65 5.32 15.41
CA ASN A 116 7.67 6.70 14.90
C ASN A 116 6.29 7.37 14.95
N GLU A 117 5.23 6.60 15.08
CA GLU A 117 3.83 7.03 15.07
C GLU A 117 3.28 7.35 16.48
N ARG A 118 4.07 7.13 17.55
CA ARG A 118 3.66 7.35 18.96
C ARG A 118 3.15 8.77 19.28
N LYS A 119 3.41 9.75 18.42
CA LYS A 119 3.03 11.16 18.59
C LYS A 119 1.90 11.61 17.67
N VAL A 120 1.48 10.79 16.73
CA VAL A 120 0.45 11.13 15.75
C VAL A 120 -0.90 10.68 16.28
N LYS A 121 -1.87 11.57 16.34
CA LYS A 121 -3.27 11.16 16.52
C LYS A 121 -3.65 10.27 15.33
N TYR A 122 -3.96 9.01 15.59
CA TYR A 122 -4.40 8.05 14.60
C TYR A 122 -5.70 8.52 13.94
N LYS A 123 -5.58 9.32 12.91
CA LYS A 123 -6.71 9.73 12.09
C LYS A 123 -6.50 9.16 10.69
N ILE A 124 -7.32 8.19 10.35
CA ILE A 124 -7.36 7.64 9.00
C ILE A 124 -8.02 8.68 8.09
N PRO A 125 -7.37 9.13 6.99
CA PRO A 125 -7.97 10.09 6.07
C PRO A 125 -9.21 9.51 5.39
N LYS A 126 -10.22 10.34 5.16
CA LYS A 126 -11.45 9.91 4.46
C LYS A 126 -11.14 9.37 3.06
N GLN A 127 -10.27 10.06 2.30
CA GLN A 127 -9.88 9.64 0.95
C GLN A 127 -8.87 8.48 0.99
N SER A 128 -9.26 7.37 1.62
CA SER A 128 -8.40 6.21 1.77
C SER A 128 -9.17 4.89 1.82
N VAL A 129 -8.43 3.82 1.65
CA VAL A 129 -8.83 2.45 1.95
C VAL A 129 -8.00 1.97 3.13
N VAL A 130 -8.65 1.55 4.22
CA VAL A 130 -7.98 1.00 5.40
C VAL A 130 -7.88 -0.52 5.30
N TYR A 131 -6.74 -1.05 5.69
CA TYR A 131 -6.44 -2.47 5.77
C TYR A 131 -5.94 -2.81 7.16
N THR A 132 -6.35 -3.93 7.73
CA THR A 132 -5.66 -4.49 8.92
C THR A 132 -4.28 -5.01 8.55
N GLY A 133 -4.17 -5.64 7.40
CA GLY A 133 -2.95 -6.09 6.74
C GLY A 133 -3.24 -6.40 5.28
N THR A 134 -2.20 -6.52 4.45
CA THR A 134 -2.30 -6.93 3.05
C THR A 134 -1.84 -8.38 2.88
N HIS A 135 -1.83 -8.88 1.64
CA HIS A 135 -1.29 -10.22 1.31
C HIS A 135 0.21 -10.38 1.65
N ASP A 136 0.95 -9.28 1.83
CA ASP A 136 2.38 -9.29 2.21
C ASP A 136 2.60 -9.25 3.72
N ASN A 137 1.56 -8.91 4.48
CA ASN A 137 1.62 -8.83 5.93
C ASN A 137 1.34 -10.18 6.60
N ALA A 138 1.75 -10.32 7.84
CA ALA A 138 1.26 -11.38 8.71
C ALA A 138 -0.23 -11.18 9.00
N PRO A 139 -1.03 -12.25 9.23
CA PRO A 139 -2.35 -12.10 9.81
C PRO A 139 -2.31 -11.25 11.08
N LEU A 140 -3.35 -10.46 11.35
CA LEU A 140 -3.40 -9.50 12.45
C LEU A 140 -3.06 -10.14 13.80
N LYS A 141 -3.59 -11.35 14.06
CA LYS A 141 -3.28 -12.10 15.29
C LYS A 141 -1.80 -12.46 15.38
N GLN A 142 -1.19 -12.97 14.30
CA GLN A 142 0.23 -13.29 14.28
C GLN A 142 1.06 -12.03 14.55
N TRP A 143 0.77 -10.93 13.83
CA TRP A 143 1.46 -9.67 14.01
C TRP A 143 1.39 -9.18 15.47
N TYR A 144 0.19 -9.20 16.06
CA TYR A 144 -0.01 -8.77 17.44
C TYR A 144 0.71 -9.69 18.45
N ASP A 145 0.67 -11.01 18.24
CA ASP A 145 1.34 -11.99 19.11
C ASP A 145 2.86 -11.82 19.12
N GLU A 146 3.45 -11.40 17.98
CA GLU A 146 4.89 -11.19 17.78
C GLU A 146 5.37 -9.78 18.18
N LEU A 147 4.49 -8.85 18.57
CA LEU A 147 4.88 -7.52 19.03
C LEU A 147 5.65 -7.56 20.35
N GLU A 148 6.72 -6.75 20.42
CA GLU A 148 7.46 -6.53 21.67
C GLU A 148 6.68 -5.63 22.65
N ASP A 149 6.02 -4.58 22.16
CA ASP A 149 5.29 -3.59 22.95
C ASP A 149 3.78 -3.63 22.65
N LYS A 150 3.11 -4.62 23.23
CA LYS A 150 1.64 -4.77 23.11
C LYS A 150 0.87 -3.72 23.89
N GLU A 151 1.43 -3.25 24.99
CA GLU A 151 0.78 -2.25 25.86
C GLU A 151 0.61 -0.94 25.12
N PHE A 152 1.59 -0.55 24.29
CA PHE A 152 1.46 0.63 23.45
C PHE A 152 0.24 0.57 22.52
N ILE A 153 0.00 -0.57 21.85
CA ILE A 153 -1.16 -0.72 20.95
C ILE A 153 -2.46 -0.64 21.74
N LYS A 154 -2.50 -1.26 22.92
CA LYS A 154 -3.66 -1.19 23.82
C LYS A 154 -3.95 0.24 24.25
N GLU A 155 -2.93 1.00 24.66
CA GLU A 155 -3.07 2.42 25.01
C GLU A 155 -3.61 3.25 23.83
N VAL A 156 -3.16 2.96 22.61
CA VAL A 156 -3.69 3.60 21.40
C VAL A 156 -5.18 3.28 21.22
N MET A 157 -5.59 2.02 21.34
CA MET A 157 -7.02 1.65 21.23
C MET A 157 -7.86 2.32 22.30
N ILE A 158 -7.40 2.36 23.55
CA ILE A 158 -8.07 3.09 24.63
C ILE A 158 -8.19 4.59 24.31
N SER A 159 -7.14 5.20 23.77
CA SER A 159 -7.15 6.61 23.39
C SER A 159 -8.15 6.94 22.26
N LEU A 160 -8.46 5.93 21.44
CA LEU A 160 -9.47 6.00 20.38
C LEU A 160 -10.89 5.69 20.87
N GLY A 161 -11.07 5.34 22.16
CA GLY A 161 -12.35 5.10 22.78
C GLY A 161 -12.76 3.62 22.89
N TYR A 162 -11.85 2.70 22.58
CA TYR A 162 -12.08 1.26 22.73
C TYR A 162 -11.69 0.79 24.15
N LYS A 163 -12.06 -0.46 24.50
CA LYS A 163 -11.89 -0.96 25.88
C LYS A 163 -10.47 -1.42 26.21
N GLY A 164 -9.69 -1.88 25.22
CA GLY A 164 -8.38 -2.46 25.44
C GLY A 164 -8.39 -3.84 26.11
N GLU A 165 -9.56 -4.50 26.18
CA GLU A 165 -9.71 -5.86 26.75
C GLU A 165 -9.33 -6.92 25.71
N ASP A 166 -9.79 -6.74 24.46
CA ASP A 166 -9.42 -7.53 23.29
C ASP A 166 -8.92 -6.58 22.22
N VAL A 167 -7.62 -6.35 22.20
CA VAL A 167 -6.97 -5.37 21.31
C VAL A 167 -7.13 -5.74 19.84
N ILE A 168 -7.16 -7.03 19.50
CA ILE A 168 -7.36 -7.47 18.11
C ILE A 168 -8.78 -7.10 17.68
N GLN A 169 -9.77 -7.36 18.49
CA GLN A 169 -11.15 -6.98 18.22
C GLN A 169 -11.34 -5.46 18.17
N ASP A 170 -10.63 -4.72 19.03
CA ASP A 170 -10.64 -3.26 19.02
C ASP A 170 -10.06 -2.70 17.69
N ILE A 171 -8.97 -3.28 17.19
CA ILE A 171 -8.37 -2.91 15.88
C ILE A 171 -9.34 -3.20 14.74
N LEU A 172 -10.00 -4.36 14.74
CA LEU A 172 -11.00 -4.72 13.73
C LEU A 172 -12.17 -3.74 13.75
N SER A 173 -12.67 -3.42 14.96
CA SER A 173 -13.75 -2.45 15.12
C SER A 173 -13.35 -1.07 14.62
N TYR A 174 -12.14 -0.60 14.97
CA TYR A 174 -11.62 0.67 14.48
C TYR A 174 -11.49 0.72 12.95
N ALA A 175 -11.15 -0.39 12.31
CA ALA A 175 -11.10 -0.45 10.85
C ALA A 175 -12.46 -0.16 10.19
N PHE A 176 -13.57 -0.56 10.84
CA PHE A 176 -14.93 -0.27 10.36
C PHE A 176 -15.43 1.11 10.79
N ASP A 177 -14.99 1.62 11.95
CA ASP A 177 -15.49 2.87 12.54
C ASP A 177 -14.74 4.11 12.03
N CYS A 178 -13.55 3.95 11.45
CA CYS A 178 -12.74 5.08 10.99
C CYS A 178 -13.34 5.79 9.77
N ASP A 179 -12.81 6.98 9.46
CA ASP A 179 -13.30 7.84 8.38
C ASP A 179 -13.01 7.32 6.95
N ALA A 180 -12.26 6.22 6.78
CA ALA A 180 -11.92 5.68 5.46
C ALA A 180 -13.15 5.36 4.62
N LEU A 181 -13.09 5.60 3.30
CA LEU A 181 -14.21 5.28 2.40
C LEU A 181 -14.44 3.76 2.27
N ILE A 182 -13.40 2.96 2.41
CA ILE A 182 -13.46 1.50 2.27
C ILE A 182 -12.62 0.87 3.38
N ALA A 183 -13.16 -0.15 4.04
CA ALA A 183 -12.42 -1.05 4.92
C ALA A 183 -12.24 -2.40 4.21
N MET A 184 -10.99 -2.84 4.05
CA MET A 184 -10.66 -4.09 3.38
C MET A 184 -9.83 -4.97 4.31
N LEU A 185 -10.44 -6.02 4.83
CA LEU A 185 -9.84 -6.87 5.85
C LEU A 185 -9.66 -8.29 5.30
N PRO A 186 -8.48 -8.90 5.52
CA PRO A 186 -8.30 -10.33 5.25
C PRO A 186 -9.29 -11.18 6.05
N VAL A 187 -9.85 -12.20 5.43
CA VAL A 187 -10.79 -13.11 6.12
C VAL A 187 -10.13 -13.82 7.32
N GLN A 188 -8.83 -14.03 7.27
CA GLN A 188 -8.04 -14.60 8.37
C GLN A 188 -8.12 -13.73 9.62
N ASP A 189 -8.06 -12.41 9.43
CA ASP A 189 -8.13 -11.44 10.53
C ASP A 189 -9.53 -11.44 11.16
N LEU A 190 -10.58 -11.44 10.32
CA LEU A 190 -11.98 -11.50 10.78
C LEU A 190 -12.31 -12.78 11.55
N LEU A 191 -11.67 -13.91 11.19
CA LEU A 191 -11.86 -15.20 11.85
C LEU A 191 -10.89 -15.44 13.00
N GLY A 192 -9.99 -14.49 13.29
CA GLY A 192 -9.02 -14.60 14.39
C GLY A 192 -7.93 -15.65 14.17
N TYR A 193 -7.63 -16.00 12.93
CA TYR A 193 -6.57 -16.94 12.60
C TYR A 193 -5.19 -16.30 12.75
N GLY A 194 -4.22 -17.10 13.17
CA GLY A 194 -2.83 -16.69 13.35
C GLY A 194 -1.91 -17.12 12.21
N LYS A 195 -0.67 -17.45 12.59
CA LYS A 195 0.41 -17.83 11.67
C LYS A 195 0.05 -18.98 10.72
N GLU A 196 -0.77 -19.90 11.17
CA GLU A 196 -1.21 -21.08 10.42
C GLU A 196 -2.03 -20.72 9.16
N ALA A 197 -2.64 -19.54 9.15
CA ALA A 197 -3.46 -19.05 8.04
C ALA A 197 -2.74 -18.07 7.12
N ARG A 198 -1.44 -17.84 7.33
CA ARG A 198 -0.65 -16.98 6.44
C ARG A 198 -0.47 -17.64 5.07
N VAL A 199 -0.91 -16.95 4.01
CA VAL A 199 -0.90 -17.49 2.64
C VAL A 199 0.27 -17.01 1.78
N ASN A 200 0.94 -15.93 2.19
CA ASN A 200 2.10 -15.40 1.47
C ASN A 200 3.20 -14.94 2.44
N LEU A 201 4.42 -15.38 2.18
CA LEU A 201 5.62 -14.88 2.84
C LEU A 201 6.55 -14.29 1.78
N PRO A 202 6.64 -12.95 1.67
CA PRO A 202 7.46 -12.29 0.67
C PRO A 202 8.91 -12.76 0.66
N GLY A 203 9.49 -12.92 -0.55
CA GLY A 203 10.87 -13.36 -0.71
C GLY A 203 11.08 -14.87 -0.56
N THR A 204 10.01 -15.66 -0.45
CA THR A 204 10.09 -17.11 -0.36
C THR A 204 9.40 -17.81 -1.53
N VAL A 205 9.86 -19.02 -1.83
CA VAL A 205 9.24 -19.94 -2.78
C VAL A 205 8.94 -21.24 -2.04
N GLY A 206 7.68 -21.68 -2.04
CA GLY A 206 7.30 -22.88 -1.32
C GLY A 206 5.79 -23.12 -1.29
N SER A 207 5.36 -24.11 -0.48
CA SER A 207 3.96 -24.55 -0.36
C SER A 207 3.01 -23.51 0.26
N TYR A 208 3.52 -22.43 0.81
CA TYR A 208 2.72 -21.35 1.41
C TYR A 208 2.36 -20.23 0.43
N ASN A 209 2.94 -20.23 -0.76
CA ASN A 209 2.75 -19.17 -1.75
C ASN A 209 1.97 -19.66 -2.97
#